data_194a342bbb294fe3422f05dde55d8320
#
_entry.id   194a342bbb294fe3422f05dde55d8320
#
_cell.length_a   1.000
_cell.length_b   1.000
_cell.length_c   1.000
_cell.angle_alpha   90.00
_cell.angle_beta   90.00
_cell.angle_gamma   90.00
#
_symmetry.space_group_name_H-M   'P 1'
#
loop_
_entity.id
_entity.type
_entity.pdbx_description
1 polymer ?
#
loop_
_entity_poly.entity_id
_entity_poly.type
_entity_poly.pdbx_seq_one_letter_code
_entity_poly.pdbx_strand_id
1 'polypeptide(L)'
;MKDFTQHSKIPFREQEIRCEMQFRELGNCWHIYTPEQFPIVLGTNDDFKAGMNLVAICAIAFPDVKILTFEIMSNHMHLCVSGLEERVKAFAAMLTKFLERYLKGTSRPIDLSEWNRIPRQISDLNDIRNVIAYINRNGYLVNPDSTPFSYPWGANRFYFNPELRSFHGVSNECLSQKYLRKTFHSRLLDGCCGLATIDGYVSPVSFCDISVAERLFRDARHYFYKVSHDIESQQTIAAELGERIFYTDSELYAFVISKCKTEYNVDLPPLLSRDAKVLLAKVLHYDYNADNQQIARILRLDLQVLDSLFPPR
;
A
#
# COMPACT_ATOMS: atom_id res chain seq x y z
N MET A 1 -41.78 -0.88 6.13
CA MET A 1 -40.39 -0.58 6.58
C MET A 1 -39.89 -1.83 7.28
N LYS A 2 -39.04 -2.64 6.58
CA LYS A 2 -38.43 -3.84 7.19
C LYS A 2 -37.14 -3.40 7.86
N ASP A 3 -37.02 -3.69 9.16
CA ASP A 3 -35.84 -3.44 9.96
C ASP A 3 -34.59 -4.11 9.40
N PHE A 4 -33.64 -3.31 8.89
CA PHE A 4 -32.33 -3.74 8.39
C PHE A 4 -31.26 -3.79 9.51
N THR A 5 -31.63 -3.98 10.77
CA THR A 5 -30.71 -3.90 11.93
C THR A 5 -30.53 -5.21 12.70
N GLN A 6 -30.47 -6.35 12.04
CA GLN A 6 -29.96 -7.58 12.66
C GLN A 6 -28.69 -8.04 11.97
N HIS A 7 -27.60 -7.26 12.05
CA HIS A 7 -26.26 -7.84 11.97
C HIS A 7 -25.96 -8.43 13.34
N SER A 8 -26.08 -9.74 13.48
CA SER A 8 -25.58 -10.47 14.63
C SER A 8 -24.08 -10.14 14.76
N LYS A 9 -23.73 -9.35 15.78
CA LYS A 9 -22.33 -8.99 16.04
C LYS A 9 -21.62 -10.27 16.47
N ILE A 10 -20.91 -10.89 15.55
CA ILE A 10 -20.00 -12.00 15.84
C ILE A 10 -19.04 -11.53 16.94
N PRO A 11 -18.85 -12.30 18.04
CA PRO A 11 -17.95 -11.93 19.11
C PRO A 11 -16.53 -11.65 18.57
N PHE A 12 -15.85 -10.66 19.14
CA PHE A 12 -14.50 -10.26 18.75
C PHE A 12 -13.52 -11.45 18.65
N ARG A 13 -13.57 -12.35 19.63
CA ARG A 13 -12.72 -13.54 19.66
C ARG A 13 -12.98 -14.48 18.48
N GLU A 14 -14.23 -14.64 18.09
CA GLU A 14 -14.59 -15.50 16.96
C GLU A 14 -14.15 -14.89 15.62
N GLN A 15 -14.24 -13.57 15.48
CA GLN A 15 -13.73 -12.86 14.31
C GLN A 15 -12.21 -13.04 14.18
N GLU A 16 -11.47 -12.92 15.27
CA GLU A 16 -10.02 -13.08 15.28
C GLU A 16 -9.59 -14.52 14.95
N ILE A 17 -10.30 -15.52 15.45
CA ILE A 17 -10.06 -16.94 15.09
C ILE A 17 -10.26 -17.16 13.58
N ARG A 18 -11.27 -16.56 12.98
CA ARG A 18 -11.50 -16.66 11.52
C ARG A 18 -10.35 -16.02 10.72
N CYS A 19 -9.87 -14.89 11.16
CA CYS A 19 -8.73 -14.22 10.54
C CYS A 19 -7.46 -15.07 10.64
N GLU A 20 -7.20 -15.68 11.81
CA GLU A 20 -6.07 -16.59 12.01
C GLU A 20 -6.15 -17.83 11.10
N MET A 21 -7.34 -18.42 10.98
CA MET A 21 -7.55 -19.55 10.05
C MET A 21 -7.25 -19.12 8.62
N GLN A 22 -7.76 -17.96 8.18
CA GLN A 22 -7.50 -17.43 6.85
C GLN A 22 -6.00 -17.20 6.59
N PHE A 23 -5.27 -16.67 7.57
CA PHE A 23 -3.83 -16.48 7.46
C PHE A 23 -3.08 -17.80 7.30
N ARG A 24 -3.44 -18.83 8.10
CA ARG A 24 -2.84 -20.17 7.99
C ARG A 24 -3.12 -20.86 6.65
N GLU A 25 -4.31 -20.64 6.09
CA GLU A 25 -4.69 -21.17 4.77
C GLU A 25 -3.88 -20.56 3.61
N LEU A 26 -3.36 -19.35 3.78
CA LEU A 26 -2.49 -18.71 2.79
C LEU A 26 -1.11 -19.39 2.69
N GLY A 27 -0.66 -20.05 3.75
CA GLY A 27 0.70 -20.57 3.85
C GLY A 27 1.74 -19.45 3.97
N ASN A 28 2.85 -19.58 3.23
CA ASN A 28 3.91 -18.58 3.29
C ASN A 28 3.48 -17.28 2.59
N CYS A 29 3.62 -16.17 3.29
CA CYS A 29 3.33 -14.84 2.79
C CYS A 29 4.59 -13.98 2.74
N TRP A 30 4.65 -13.07 1.76
CA TRP A 30 5.84 -12.29 1.44
C TRP A 30 5.48 -10.86 1.12
N HIS A 31 6.33 -9.94 1.56
CA HIS A 31 6.34 -8.57 1.11
C HIS A 31 7.45 -8.38 0.08
N ILE A 32 7.09 -8.17 -1.18
CA ILE A 32 8.00 -7.79 -2.25
C ILE A 32 8.00 -6.28 -2.31
N TYR A 33 9.17 -5.67 -2.29
CA TYR A 33 9.32 -4.23 -2.41
C TYR A 33 10.58 -3.88 -3.19
N THR A 34 10.59 -2.71 -3.78
CA THR A 34 11.73 -2.17 -4.51
C THR A 34 12.24 -0.91 -3.79
N PRO A 35 13.53 -0.58 -3.89
CA PRO A 35 14.08 0.55 -3.14
C PRO A 35 13.44 1.89 -3.54
N GLU A 36 13.04 2.70 -2.56
CA GLU A 36 12.52 4.06 -2.78
C GLU A 36 13.58 5.03 -3.33
N GLN A 37 14.86 4.73 -3.12
CA GLN A 37 15.99 5.60 -3.49
C GLN A 37 16.26 5.63 -5.00
N PHE A 38 15.49 4.90 -5.79
CA PHE A 38 15.62 4.93 -7.25
C PHE A 38 15.11 6.25 -7.84
N PRO A 39 15.67 6.68 -8.98
CA PRO A 39 15.09 7.76 -9.76
C PRO A 39 13.68 7.40 -10.24
N ILE A 40 12.95 8.38 -10.77
CA ILE A 40 11.62 8.16 -11.34
C ILE A 40 11.71 7.11 -12.46
N VAL A 41 11.10 5.95 -12.22
CA VAL A 41 11.00 4.81 -13.14
C VAL A 41 9.77 4.96 -14.02
N LEU A 42 8.62 5.29 -13.42
CA LEU A 42 7.33 5.47 -14.07
C LEU A 42 6.92 6.94 -13.96
N GLY A 43 7.03 7.70 -15.05
CA GLY A 43 6.82 9.15 -15.03
C GLY A 43 5.55 9.63 -15.70
N THR A 44 4.85 8.77 -16.42
CA THR A 44 3.63 9.11 -17.17
C THR A 44 2.49 8.14 -16.84
N ASN A 45 1.26 8.55 -17.10
CA ASN A 45 0.11 7.67 -16.96
C ASN A 45 0.24 6.38 -17.80
N ASP A 46 0.86 6.46 -18.97
CA ASP A 46 1.08 5.28 -19.82
C ASP A 46 2.12 4.34 -19.18
N ASP A 47 3.14 4.86 -18.50
CA ASP A 47 4.09 4.04 -17.74
C ASP A 47 3.38 3.30 -16.59
N PHE A 48 2.52 3.99 -15.83
CA PHE A 48 1.74 3.36 -14.76
C PHE A 48 0.78 2.29 -15.31
N LYS A 49 0.07 2.56 -16.41
CA LYS A 49 -0.79 1.57 -17.06
C LYS A 49 0.02 0.34 -17.53
N ALA A 50 1.22 0.57 -18.08
CA ALA A 50 2.12 -0.52 -18.44
C ALA A 50 2.54 -1.32 -17.19
N GLY A 51 2.92 -0.67 -16.10
CA GLY A 51 3.23 -1.31 -14.82
C GLY A 51 2.08 -2.19 -14.31
N MET A 52 0.85 -1.67 -14.28
CA MET A 52 -0.36 -2.42 -13.91
C MET A 52 -0.56 -3.67 -14.77
N ASN A 53 -0.39 -3.53 -16.08
CA ASN A 53 -0.51 -4.64 -17.04
C ASN A 53 0.60 -5.68 -16.86
N LEU A 54 1.82 -5.27 -16.53
CA LEU A 54 2.93 -6.18 -16.27
C LEU A 54 2.72 -7.00 -14.99
N VAL A 55 2.16 -6.39 -13.93
CA VAL A 55 1.77 -7.13 -12.72
C VAL A 55 0.71 -8.18 -13.06
N ALA A 56 -0.33 -7.81 -13.82
CA ALA A 56 -1.39 -8.74 -14.23
C ALA A 56 -0.84 -9.92 -15.05
N ILE A 57 0.07 -9.67 -16.01
CA ILE A 57 0.68 -10.73 -16.82
C ILE A 57 1.53 -11.66 -15.96
N CYS A 58 2.29 -11.11 -14.99
CA CYS A 58 3.05 -11.94 -14.07
C CYS A 58 2.11 -12.78 -13.19
N ALA A 59 0.98 -12.24 -12.73
CA ALA A 59 -0.02 -13.01 -11.98
C ALA A 59 -0.56 -14.20 -12.80
N ILE A 60 -0.83 -14.01 -14.09
CA ILE A 60 -1.27 -15.11 -14.98
C ILE A 60 -0.16 -16.14 -15.18
N ALA A 61 1.09 -15.71 -15.34
CA ALA A 61 2.23 -16.61 -15.53
C ALA A 61 2.59 -17.42 -14.26
N PHE A 62 2.18 -16.93 -13.10
CA PHE A 62 2.41 -17.55 -11.79
C PHE A 62 1.10 -17.73 -11.02
N PRO A 63 0.18 -18.61 -11.47
CA PRO A 63 -1.14 -18.76 -10.83
C PRO A 63 -1.06 -19.33 -9.41
N ASP A 64 0.07 -19.88 -9.03
CA ASP A 64 0.42 -20.37 -7.70
C ASP A 64 0.98 -19.27 -6.76
N VAL A 65 1.19 -18.04 -7.26
CA VAL A 65 1.52 -16.86 -6.47
C VAL A 65 0.29 -15.97 -6.41
N LYS A 66 -0.37 -15.94 -5.25
CA LYS A 66 -1.57 -15.12 -5.04
C LYS A 66 -1.18 -13.71 -4.65
N ILE A 67 -1.62 -12.71 -5.41
CA ILE A 67 -1.42 -11.31 -5.06
C ILE A 67 -2.56 -10.87 -4.15
N LEU A 68 -2.24 -10.50 -2.91
CA LEU A 68 -3.22 -10.01 -1.94
C LEU A 68 -3.47 -8.52 -2.13
N THR A 69 -2.42 -7.73 -2.23
CA THR A 69 -2.46 -6.32 -2.60
C THR A 69 -1.17 -5.90 -3.27
N PHE A 70 -1.19 -4.75 -3.94
CA PHE A 70 -0.02 -4.08 -4.47
C PHE A 70 -0.29 -2.59 -4.66
N GLU A 71 0.77 -1.82 -4.71
CA GLU A 71 0.77 -0.43 -5.15
C GLU A 71 2.02 -0.11 -5.96
N ILE A 72 1.85 0.71 -7.00
CA ILE A 72 2.91 1.15 -7.92
C ILE A 72 3.09 2.64 -7.75
N MET A 73 4.26 3.08 -7.30
CA MET A 73 4.68 4.47 -7.23
C MET A 73 5.57 4.85 -8.40
N SER A 74 5.93 6.12 -8.50
CA SER A 74 6.76 6.61 -9.61
C SER A 74 8.17 6.02 -9.62
N ASN A 75 8.73 5.68 -8.48
CA ASN A 75 10.12 5.21 -8.32
C ASN A 75 10.25 3.84 -7.65
N HIS A 76 9.18 3.30 -7.08
CA HIS A 76 9.19 2.00 -6.40
C HIS A 76 7.82 1.32 -6.46
N MET A 77 7.74 0.08 -6.03
CA MET A 77 6.49 -0.67 -5.92
C MET A 77 6.52 -1.64 -4.75
N HIS A 78 5.34 -1.93 -4.23
CA HIS A 78 5.11 -2.92 -3.19
C HIS A 78 4.06 -3.93 -3.60
N LEU A 79 4.28 -5.20 -3.21
CA LEU A 79 3.30 -6.27 -3.36
C LEU A 79 3.28 -7.12 -2.08
N CYS A 80 2.09 -7.46 -1.62
CA CYS A 80 1.88 -8.52 -0.63
C CYS A 80 1.37 -9.77 -1.35
N VAL A 81 2.11 -10.86 -1.25
CA VAL A 81 1.81 -12.09 -1.99
C VAL A 81 1.87 -13.32 -1.09
N SER A 82 1.19 -14.41 -1.49
CA SER A 82 1.28 -15.73 -0.88
C SER A 82 1.76 -16.74 -1.92
N GLY A 83 2.67 -17.63 -1.52
CA GLY A 83 3.21 -18.69 -2.38
C GLY A 83 4.53 -19.26 -1.87
N LEU A 84 5.05 -20.26 -2.57
CA LEU A 84 6.36 -20.82 -2.29
C LEU A 84 7.47 -19.81 -2.60
N GLU A 85 8.50 -19.74 -1.78
CA GLU A 85 9.57 -18.76 -1.88
C GLU A 85 10.21 -18.68 -3.26
N GLU A 86 10.54 -19.84 -3.85
CA GLU A 86 11.15 -19.94 -5.16
C GLU A 86 10.24 -19.35 -6.26
N ARG A 87 8.93 -19.60 -6.14
CA ARG A 87 7.94 -19.08 -7.09
C ARG A 87 7.76 -17.58 -6.95
N VAL A 88 7.75 -17.08 -5.72
CA VAL A 88 7.69 -15.63 -5.43
C VAL A 88 8.94 -14.91 -5.95
N LYS A 89 10.13 -15.48 -5.74
CA LYS A 89 11.38 -14.95 -6.31
C LYS A 89 11.36 -14.93 -7.85
N ALA A 90 10.86 -16.01 -8.46
CA ALA A 90 10.75 -16.08 -9.92
C ALA A 90 9.73 -15.09 -10.47
N PHE A 91 8.60 -14.89 -9.78
CA PHE A 91 7.60 -13.86 -10.09
C PHE A 91 8.23 -12.45 -10.05
N ALA A 92 8.92 -12.10 -8.97
CA ALA A 92 9.57 -10.81 -8.80
C ALA A 92 10.63 -10.55 -9.89
N ALA A 93 11.48 -11.54 -10.20
CA ALA A 93 12.47 -11.46 -11.26
C ALA A 93 11.84 -11.27 -12.65
N MET A 94 10.72 -11.95 -12.93
CA MET A 94 9.99 -11.79 -14.19
C MET A 94 9.40 -10.38 -14.33
N LEU A 95 8.80 -9.86 -13.26
CA LEU A 95 8.23 -8.51 -13.23
C LEU A 95 9.30 -7.45 -13.51
N THR A 96 10.45 -7.53 -12.83
CA THR A 96 11.59 -6.64 -13.07
C THR A 96 12.08 -6.71 -14.53
N LYS A 97 12.26 -7.92 -15.06
CA LYS A 97 12.69 -8.14 -16.45
C LYS A 97 11.70 -7.57 -17.47
N PHE A 98 10.41 -7.65 -17.20
CA PHE A 98 9.38 -7.09 -18.10
C PHE A 98 9.36 -5.57 -18.03
N LEU A 99 9.51 -5.00 -16.85
CA LEU A 99 9.61 -3.56 -16.68
C LEU A 99 10.86 -2.99 -17.36
N GLU A 100 12.04 -3.63 -17.20
CA GLU A 100 13.25 -3.25 -17.95
C GLU A 100 13.04 -3.28 -19.46
N ARG A 101 12.38 -4.31 -19.97
CA ARG A 101 12.08 -4.41 -21.40
C ARG A 101 11.18 -3.28 -21.87
N TYR A 102 10.17 -2.94 -21.07
CA TYR A 102 9.29 -1.81 -21.35
C TYR A 102 10.08 -0.49 -21.38
N LEU A 103 10.89 -0.23 -20.35
CA LEU A 103 11.67 1.00 -20.23
C LEU A 103 12.74 1.14 -21.33
N LYS A 104 13.35 0.04 -21.78
CA LYS A 104 14.28 0.04 -22.94
C LYS A 104 13.59 0.49 -24.23
N GLY A 105 12.28 0.32 -24.34
CA GLY A 105 11.46 0.82 -25.45
C GLY A 105 11.06 2.29 -25.33
N THR A 106 11.33 2.92 -24.19
CA THR A 106 11.08 4.34 -23.95
C THR A 106 12.37 5.16 -24.19
N SER A 107 12.24 6.49 -24.22
CA SER A 107 13.41 7.39 -24.29
C SER A 107 14.19 7.48 -22.97
N ARG A 108 13.84 6.70 -21.95
CA ARG A 108 14.38 6.76 -20.60
C ARG A 108 14.81 5.37 -20.13
N PRO A 109 15.88 4.78 -20.72
CA PRO A 109 16.39 3.51 -20.23
C PRO A 109 16.96 3.68 -18.81
N ILE A 110 16.46 2.87 -17.87
CA ILE A 110 16.90 2.85 -16.48
C ILE A 110 17.41 1.44 -16.20
N ASP A 111 18.55 1.35 -15.51
CA ASP A 111 19.08 0.09 -15.03
C ASP A 111 18.32 -0.31 -13.75
N LEU A 112 17.63 -1.45 -13.79
CA LEU A 112 16.87 -2.00 -12.66
C LEU A 112 17.58 -3.18 -12.00
N SER A 113 18.89 -3.38 -12.22
CA SER A 113 19.64 -4.50 -11.63
C SER A 113 19.55 -4.54 -10.10
N GLU A 114 19.57 -3.37 -9.45
CA GLU A 114 19.46 -3.23 -8.01
C GLU A 114 18.01 -3.11 -7.50
N TRP A 115 17.03 -3.18 -8.41
CA TRP A 115 15.62 -2.97 -8.08
C TRP A 115 14.94 -4.22 -7.52
N ASN A 116 15.52 -5.39 -7.77
CA ASN A 116 14.96 -6.67 -7.34
C ASN A 116 15.53 -7.05 -5.97
N ARG A 117 14.73 -6.91 -4.91
CA ARG A 117 15.08 -7.28 -3.54
C ARG A 117 14.59 -8.67 -3.18
N ILE A 118 15.26 -9.30 -2.22
CA ILE A 118 14.80 -10.57 -1.63
C ILE A 118 13.47 -10.30 -0.92
N PRO A 119 12.40 -11.05 -1.24
CA PRO A 119 11.11 -10.89 -0.56
C PRO A 119 11.24 -11.06 0.96
N ARG A 120 10.68 -10.13 1.73
CA ARG A 120 10.60 -10.23 3.18
C ARG A 120 9.49 -11.21 3.57
N GLN A 121 9.81 -12.24 4.32
CA GLN A 121 8.82 -13.16 4.84
C GLN A 121 7.94 -12.48 5.89
N ILE A 122 6.65 -12.72 5.84
CA ILE A 122 5.64 -12.22 6.78
C ILE A 122 5.44 -13.30 7.85
N SER A 123 5.57 -12.89 9.13
CA SER A 123 5.66 -13.83 10.25
C SER A 123 4.31 -14.29 10.80
N ASP A 124 3.33 -13.39 10.85
CA ASP A 124 2.06 -13.63 11.55
C ASP A 124 0.91 -12.78 11.00
N LEU A 125 -0.28 -12.98 11.56
CA LEU A 125 -1.49 -12.28 11.16
C LEU A 125 -1.39 -10.76 11.36
N ASN A 126 -0.72 -10.30 12.41
CA ASN A 126 -0.59 -8.85 12.65
C ASN A 126 0.39 -8.23 11.66
N ASP A 127 1.50 -8.92 11.35
CA ASP A 127 2.48 -8.48 10.37
C ASP A 127 1.84 -8.36 8.97
N ILE A 128 1.07 -9.36 8.49
CA ILE A 128 0.42 -9.27 7.19
C ILE A 128 -0.61 -8.13 7.13
N ARG A 129 -1.36 -7.89 8.21
CA ARG A 129 -2.28 -6.76 8.31
C ARG A 129 -1.56 -5.42 8.21
N ASN A 130 -0.43 -5.30 8.89
CA ASN A 130 0.41 -4.10 8.86
C ASN A 130 1.00 -3.88 7.46
N VAL A 131 1.51 -4.93 6.83
CA VAL A 131 2.03 -4.87 5.45
C VAL A 131 0.96 -4.46 4.46
N ILE A 132 -0.23 -5.06 4.51
CA ILE A 132 -1.34 -4.69 3.62
C ILE A 132 -1.74 -3.21 3.85
N ALA A 133 -1.87 -2.79 5.11
CA ALA A 133 -2.23 -1.41 5.44
C ALA A 133 -1.15 -0.43 4.97
N TYR A 134 0.13 -0.78 5.17
CA TYR A 134 1.28 0.00 4.71
C TYR A 134 1.27 0.18 3.19
N ILE A 135 1.15 -0.92 2.43
CA ILE A 135 1.11 -0.87 0.97
C ILE A 135 -0.06 -0.01 0.49
N ASN A 136 -1.25 -0.28 1.01
CA ASN A 136 -2.48 0.39 0.58
C ASN A 136 -2.55 1.88 0.97
N ARG A 137 -1.65 2.34 1.82
CA ARG A 137 -1.51 3.73 2.21
C ARG A 137 -0.53 4.51 1.35
N ASN A 138 0.45 3.84 0.73
CA ASN A 138 1.54 4.53 0.04
C ASN A 138 1.07 5.44 -1.11
N GLY A 139 0.05 5.07 -1.86
CA GLY A 139 -0.52 5.91 -2.91
C GLY A 139 -1.07 7.25 -2.43
N TYR A 140 -1.47 7.35 -1.15
CA TYR A 140 -1.93 8.57 -0.50
C TYR A 140 -0.80 9.60 -0.29
N LEU A 141 0.41 9.14 -0.05
CA LEU A 141 1.56 10.01 0.24
C LEU A 141 2.09 10.72 -1.00
N VAL A 142 1.84 10.17 -2.19
CA VAL A 142 2.33 10.69 -3.46
C VAL A 142 1.43 11.79 -4.01
N ASN A 143 0.16 11.81 -3.63
CA ASN A 143 -0.80 12.83 -4.06
C ASN A 143 -1.70 13.23 -2.89
N PRO A 144 -1.38 14.35 -2.19
CA PRO A 144 -2.16 14.83 -1.05
C PRO A 144 -3.62 15.20 -1.39
N ASP A 145 -3.94 15.40 -2.66
CA ASP A 145 -5.32 15.62 -3.12
C ASP A 145 -6.11 14.32 -3.28
N SER A 146 -5.43 13.17 -3.16
CA SER A 146 -6.04 11.85 -3.24
C SER A 146 -6.30 11.28 -1.84
N THR A 147 -7.44 10.67 -1.63
CA THR A 147 -7.61 9.77 -0.47
C THR A 147 -6.87 8.46 -0.72
N PRO A 148 -6.50 7.68 0.31
CA PRO A 148 -5.91 6.35 0.11
C PRO A 148 -6.73 5.47 -0.85
N PHE A 149 -8.02 5.72 -0.93
CA PHE A 149 -8.99 4.95 -1.73
C PHE A 149 -9.19 5.48 -3.16
N SER A 150 -8.58 6.59 -3.53
CA SER A 150 -8.68 7.17 -4.87
C SER A 150 -7.43 6.96 -5.72
N TYR A 151 -6.33 6.44 -5.16
CA TYR A 151 -5.12 6.16 -5.91
C TYR A 151 -5.35 5.05 -6.94
N PRO A 152 -5.13 5.31 -8.25
CA PRO A 152 -5.55 4.39 -9.29
C PRO A 152 -4.57 3.23 -9.53
N TRP A 153 -3.31 3.33 -9.09
CA TRP A 153 -2.22 2.43 -9.47
C TRP A 153 -1.95 1.34 -8.43
N GLY A 154 -3.03 0.75 -7.91
CA GLY A 154 -2.97 -0.30 -6.91
C GLY A 154 -4.31 -0.98 -6.68
N ALA A 155 -4.36 -1.85 -5.65
CA ALA A 155 -5.56 -2.62 -5.32
C ALA A 155 -6.45 -1.96 -4.26
N ASN A 156 -5.93 -0.96 -3.51
CA ASN A 156 -6.59 -0.41 -2.33
C ASN A 156 -8.03 0.08 -2.57
N ARG A 157 -8.27 0.78 -3.68
CA ARG A 157 -9.60 1.32 -4.02
C ARG A 157 -10.73 0.28 -4.07
N PHE A 158 -10.38 -0.99 -4.22
CA PHE A 158 -11.33 -2.10 -4.31
C PHE A 158 -11.58 -2.79 -2.97
N TYR A 159 -10.78 -2.48 -1.92
CA TYR A 159 -10.94 -3.07 -0.59
C TYR A 159 -12.21 -2.57 0.08
N PHE A 160 -13.01 -3.51 0.57
CA PHE A 160 -14.31 -3.27 1.21
C PHE A 160 -15.25 -2.39 0.37
N ASN A 161 -15.09 -2.42 -0.94
CA ASN A 161 -15.90 -1.69 -1.90
C ASN A 161 -16.52 -2.66 -2.93
N PRO A 162 -17.58 -3.39 -2.56
CA PRO A 162 -18.21 -4.37 -3.44
C PRO A 162 -18.86 -3.73 -4.68
N GLU A 163 -19.32 -2.48 -4.57
CA GLU A 163 -19.90 -1.75 -5.70
C GLU A 163 -18.83 -1.51 -6.78
N LEU A 164 -17.67 -0.98 -6.41
CA LEU A 164 -16.59 -0.75 -7.35
C LEU A 164 -16.07 -2.06 -7.95
N ARG A 165 -16.04 -3.15 -7.17
CA ARG A 165 -15.65 -4.49 -7.68
C ARG A 165 -16.64 -5.06 -8.69
N SER A 166 -17.91 -4.67 -8.63
CA SER A 166 -18.91 -5.08 -9.63
C SER A 166 -18.73 -4.38 -10.98
N PHE A 167 -18.04 -3.23 -10.99
CA PHE A 167 -17.64 -2.51 -12.20
C PHE A 167 -16.28 -2.99 -12.70
N HIS A 168 -16.26 -4.13 -13.39
CA HIS A 168 -15.00 -4.75 -13.84
C HIS A 168 -14.37 -4.06 -15.07
N GLY A 169 -15.00 -3.05 -15.64
CA GLY A 169 -14.56 -2.50 -16.91
C GLY A 169 -15.01 -3.36 -18.12
N VAL A 170 -14.36 -3.17 -19.25
CA VAL A 170 -14.68 -3.89 -20.48
C VAL A 170 -13.91 -5.21 -20.54
N SER A 171 -14.62 -6.33 -20.72
CA SER A 171 -13.99 -7.64 -20.92
C SER A 171 -13.16 -7.67 -22.22
N ASN A 172 -11.97 -8.30 -22.15
CA ASN A 172 -11.06 -8.43 -23.29
C ASN A 172 -11.41 -9.59 -24.24
N GLU A 173 -12.57 -10.24 -24.09
CA GLU A 173 -12.94 -11.44 -24.86
C GLU A 173 -12.92 -11.23 -26.38
N CYS A 174 -13.11 -10.00 -26.84
CA CYS A 174 -13.19 -9.66 -28.25
C CYS A 174 -12.00 -8.86 -28.78
N LEU A 175 -10.94 -8.68 -28.02
CA LEU A 175 -9.81 -7.86 -28.44
C LEU A 175 -8.83 -8.62 -29.34
N SER A 176 -8.35 -7.96 -30.39
CA SER A 176 -7.37 -8.57 -31.30
C SER A 176 -6.05 -8.83 -30.61
N GLN A 177 -5.34 -9.90 -31.01
CA GLN A 177 -3.99 -10.24 -30.53
C GLN A 177 -3.00 -9.06 -30.66
N LYS A 178 -3.16 -8.26 -31.73
CA LYS A 178 -2.34 -7.07 -31.97
C LYS A 178 -2.60 -6.01 -30.89
N TYR A 179 -3.86 -5.80 -30.52
CA TYR A 179 -4.26 -4.86 -29.46
C TYR A 179 -3.73 -5.33 -28.10
N LEU A 180 -3.92 -6.61 -27.75
CA LEU A 180 -3.43 -7.19 -26.52
C LEU A 180 -1.90 -7.05 -26.39
N ARG A 181 -1.15 -7.35 -27.47
CA ARG A 181 0.34 -7.18 -27.49
C ARG A 181 0.75 -5.73 -27.26
N LYS A 182 0.03 -4.78 -27.85
CA LYS A 182 0.28 -3.34 -27.66
C LYS A 182 -0.03 -2.90 -26.23
N THR A 183 -1.17 -3.34 -25.68
CA THR A 183 -1.65 -2.94 -24.37
C THR A 183 -0.82 -3.55 -23.25
N PHE A 184 -0.47 -4.83 -23.37
CA PHE A 184 0.23 -5.55 -22.31
C PHE A 184 1.76 -5.54 -22.46
N HIS A 185 2.29 -4.98 -23.53
CA HIS A 185 3.74 -4.99 -23.81
C HIS A 185 4.38 -6.38 -23.68
N SER A 186 3.60 -7.44 -23.90
CA SER A 186 4.00 -8.84 -23.73
C SER A 186 3.53 -9.71 -24.89
N ARG A 187 4.21 -10.85 -25.06
CA ARG A 187 3.78 -11.95 -25.96
C ARG A 187 3.10 -13.08 -25.18
N LEU A 188 3.12 -13.05 -23.86
CA LEU A 188 2.43 -13.99 -22.97
C LEU A 188 0.97 -13.57 -22.88
N LEU A 189 0.17 -13.94 -23.87
CA LEU A 189 -1.23 -13.57 -23.97
C LEU A 189 -2.18 -14.73 -23.66
N ASP A 190 -1.62 -15.94 -23.48
CA ASP A 190 -2.40 -17.11 -23.07
C ASP A 190 -2.91 -16.87 -21.64
N GLY A 191 -4.22 -16.97 -21.44
CA GLY A 191 -4.86 -16.64 -20.16
C GLY A 191 -5.30 -15.17 -19.99
N CYS A 192 -4.99 -14.28 -20.94
CA CYS A 192 -5.45 -12.88 -20.88
C CYS A 192 -6.92 -12.71 -21.33
N CYS A 193 -7.54 -13.78 -21.87
CA CYS A 193 -8.97 -13.75 -22.21
C CYS A 193 -9.81 -13.65 -20.93
N GLY A 194 -10.81 -12.79 -20.95
CA GLY A 194 -11.70 -12.59 -19.79
C GLY A 194 -11.21 -11.61 -18.74
N LEU A 195 -9.98 -11.06 -18.87
CA LEU A 195 -9.51 -10.00 -17.99
C LEU A 195 -10.30 -8.71 -18.28
N ALA A 196 -10.84 -8.12 -17.24
CA ALA A 196 -11.47 -6.82 -17.34
C ALA A 196 -10.40 -5.70 -17.38
N THR A 197 -10.62 -4.70 -18.24
CA THR A 197 -9.75 -3.51 -18.34
C THR A 197 -10.49 -2.25 -17.95
N ILE A 198 -9.77 -1.34 -17.31
CA ILE A 198 -10.23 0.01 -16.96
C ILE A 198 -9.20 0.98 -17.55
N ASP A 199 -9.65 1.92 -18.39
CA ASP A 199 -8.80 2.98 -18.96
C ASP A 199 -7.49 2.49 -19.60
N GLY A 200 -7.50 1.28 -20.18
CA GLY A 200 -6.35 0.70 -20.88
C GLY A 200 -5.38 -0.09 -20.02
N TYR A 201 -5.72 -0.39 -18.76
CA TYR A 201 -4.99 -1.34 -17.91
C TYR A 201 -5.92 -2.40 -17.32
N VAL A 202 -5.35 -3.54 -16.94
CA VAL A 202 -6.11 -4.64 -16.33
C VAL A 202 -6.57 -4.25 -14.94
N SER A 203 -7.87 -4.43 -14.68
CA SER A 203 -8.43 -4.19 -13.34
C SER A 203 -7.81 -5.15 -12.32
N PRO A 204 -7.33 -4.65 -11.16
CA PRO A 204 -6.83 -5.49 -10.06
C PRO A 204 -7.80 -6.59 -9.63
N VAL A 205 -9.10 -6.37 -9.76
CA VAL A 205 -10.14 -7.37 -9.44
C VAL A 205 -10.00 -8.64 -10.27
N SER A 206 -9.38 -8.56 -11.45
CA SER A 206 -9.19 -9.72 -12.34
C SER A 206 -8.05 -10.65 -11.93
N PHE A 207 -7.11 -10.20 -11.07
CA PHE A 207 -5.92 -10.97 -10.75
C PHE A 207 -5.46 -10.86 -9.29
N CYS A 208 -6.05 -9.98 -8.48
CA CYS A 208 -5.78 -9.88 -7.04
C CYS A 208 -6.83 -10.61 -6.22
N ASP A 209 -6.38 -11.37 -5.22
CA ASP A 209 -7.23 -12.07 -4.26
C ASP A 209 -7.74 -11.13 -3.15
N ILE A 210 -8.36 -9.99 -3.54
CA ILE A 210 -8.79 -8.93 -2.62
C ILE A 210 -9.72 -9.47 -1.54
N SER A 211 -10.69 -10.31 -1.91
CA SER A 211 -11.63 -10.91 -0.95
C SER A 211 -10.95 -11.83 0.07
N VAL A 212 -9.85 -12.47 -0.31
CA VAL A 212 -9.02 -13.26 0.61
C VAL A 212 -8.30 -12.35 1.57
N ALA A 213 -7.72 -11.27 1.07
CA ALA A 213 -7.02 -10.28 1.89
C ALA A 213 -7.96 -9.55 2.87
N GLU A 214 -9.19 -9.23 2.45
CA GLU A 214 -10.21 -8.64 3.34
C GLU A 214 -10.52 -9.54 4.53
N ARG A 215 -10.56 -10.86 4.36
CA ARG A 215 -10.81 -11.83 5.44
C ARG A 215 -9.69 -11.92 6.50
N LEU A 216 -8.53 -11.31 6.24
CA LEU A 216 -7.48 -11.14 7.25
C LEU A 216 -7.82 -10.06 8.27
N PHE A 217 -8.77 -9.18 7.98
CA PHE A 217 -9.28 -8.16 8.88
C PHE A 217 -10.62 -8.60 9.47
N ARG A 218 -10.90 -8.17 10.72
CA ARG A 218 -12.15 -8.49 11.39
C ARG A 218 -13.37 -7.95 10.66
N ASP A 219 -13.24 -6.72 10.16
CA ASP A 219 -14.25 -5.99 9.39
C ASP A 219 -13.61 -4.79 8.68
N ALA A 220 -14.41 -4.06 7.90
CA ALA A 220 -13.99 -2.86 7.20
C ALA A 220 -13.45 -1.77 8.16
N ARG A 221 -14.05 -1.62 9.37
CA ARG A 221 -13.61 -0.61 10.34
C ARG A 221 -12.20 -0.90 10.82
N HIS A 222 -11.90 -2.17 11.08
CA HIS A 222 -10.55 -2.59 11.47
C HIS A 222 -9.53 -2.31 10.38
N TYR A 223 -9.87 -2.59 9.11
CA TYR A 223 -9.02 -2.28 7.96
C TYR A 223 -8.78 -0.78 7.83
N PHE A 224 -9.85 0.04 7.81
CA PHE A 224 -9.73 1.48 7.68
C PHE A 224 -8.97 2.12 8.83
N TYR A 225 -9.14 1.62 10.05
CA TYR A 225 -8.35 2.07 11.20
C TYR A 225 -6.86 1.81 10.97
N LYS A 226 -6.48 0.60 10.53
CA LYS A 226 -5.08 0.24 10.24
C LYS A 226 -4.47 1.14 9.15
N VAL A 227 -5.20 1.40 8.08
CA VAL A 227 -4.72 2.25 6.98
C VAL A 227 -4.56 3.72 7.39
N SER A 228 -5.46 4.25 8.24
CA SER A 228 -5.55 5.70 8.50
C SER A 228 -4.99 6.14 9.85
N HIS A 229 -4.82 5.25 10.83
CA HIS A 229 -4.52 5.65 12.20
C HIS A 229 -3.38 4.85 12.85
N ASP A 230 -2.97 3.73 12.30
CA ASP A 230 -1.92 2.87 12.90
C ASP A 230 -0.52 3.28 12.39
N ILE A 231 -0.15 4.54 12.65
CA ILE A 231 1.09 5.12 12.14
C ILE A 231 2.35 4.52 12.80
N GLU A 232 2.25 4.00 14.02
CA GLU A 232 3.37 3.34 14.69
C GLU A 232 3.76 2.03 13.97
N SER A 233 2.77 1.21 13.59
CA SER A 233 3.03 0.00 12.81
C SER A 233 3.59 0.32 11.42
N GLN A 234 3.11 1.39 10.80
CA GLN A 234 3.58 1.86 9.49
C GLN A 234 5.04 2.33 9.57
N GLN A 235 5.37 3.12 10.61
CA GLN A 235 6.73 3.58 10.87
C GLN A 235 7.70 2.41 11.10
N THR A 236 7.27 1.38 11.82
CA THR A 236 8.08 0.18 12.06
C THR A 236 8.44 -0.51 10.74
N ILE A 237 7.45 -0.71 9.85
CA ILE A 237 7.70 -1.32 8.54
C ILE A 237 8.62 -0.46 7.69
N ALA A 238 8.37 0.85 7.62
CA ALA A 238 9.21 1.76 6.85
C ALA A 238 10.66 1.75 7.34
N ALA A 239 10.88 1.75 8.65
CA ALA A 239 12.23 1.65 9.23
C ALA A 239 12.92 0.33 8.85
N GLU A 240 12.20 -0.80 8.86
CA GLU A 240 12.72 -2.10 8.41
C GLU A 240 13.11 -2.09 6.94
N LEU A 241 12.36 -1.36 6.10
CA LEU A 241 12.61 -1.25 4.66
C LEU A 241 13.67 -0.20 4.32
N GLY A 242 14.00 0.69 5.25
CA GLY A 242 14.86 1.86 5.03
C GLY A 242 14.15 2.97 4.23
N GLU A 243 12.83 3.02 4.31
CA GLU A 243 11.97 3.99 3.61
C GLU A 243 11.60 5.16 4.51
N ARG A 244 11.24 6.29 3.90
CA ARG A 244 10.74 7.47 4.61
C ARG A 244 9.24 7.58 4.40
N ILE A 245 8.48 7.65 5.48
CA ILE A 245 7.05 7.94 5.43
C ILE A 245 6.83 9.42 5.74
N PHE A 246 5.92 10.03 4.99
CA PHE A 246 5.38 11.34 5.29
C PHE A 246 3.94 11.16 5.80
N TYR A 247 3.61 11.85 6.88
CA TYR A 247 2.31 11.80 7.52
C TYR A 247 1.56 13.10 7.32
N THR A 248 0.25 13.02 7.21
CA THR A 248 -0.61 14.19 7.19
C THR A 248 -0.74 14.81 8.58
N ASP A 249 -1.12 16.07 8.64
CA ASP A 249 -1.40 16.77 9.90
C ASP A 249 -2.45 16.01 10.74
N SER A 250 -3.46 15.41 10.10
CA SER A 250 -4.51 14.66 10.78
C SER A 250 -4.00 13.38 11.43
N GLU A 251 -3.12 12.66 10.76
CA GLU A 251 -2.49 11.43 11.27
C GLU A 251 -1.56 11.74 12.44
N LEU A 252 -0.68 12.72 12.28
CA LEU A 252 0.22 13.15 13.34
C LEU A 252 -0.56 13.71 14.54
N TYR A 253 -1.64 14.44 14.29
CA TYR A 253 -2.50 14.94 15.37
C TYR A 253 -3.18 13.79 16.13
N ALA A 254 -3.69 12.77 15.44
CA ALA A 254 -4.27 11.59 16.08
C ALA A 254 -3.24 10.84 16.93
N PHE A 255 -2.01 10.69 16.43
CA PHE A 255 -0.88 10.12 17.17
C PHE A 255 -0.59 10.93 18.44
N VAL A 256 -0.46 12.26 18.32
CA VAL A 256 -0.20 13.14 19.47
C VAL A 256 -1.32 13.07 20.51
N ILE A 257 -2.60 13.00 20.09
CA ILE A 257 -3.74 12.80 21.00
C ILE A 257 -3.61 11.47 21.76
N SER A 258 -3.21 10.39 21.08
CA SER A 258 -2.96 9.11 21.74
C SER A 258 -1.88 9.24 22.83
N LYS A 259 -0.75 9.84 22.48
CA LYS A 259 0.37 10.08 23.43
C LYS A 259 -0.03 10.99 24.60
N CYS A 260 -0.80 12.05 24.34
CA CYS A 260 -1.35 12.90 25.39
C CYS A 260 -2.08 12.10 26.46
N LYS A 261 -2.92 11.15 26.04
CA LYS A 261 -3.73 10.34 26.95
C LYS A 261 -2.91 9.25 27.65
N THR A 262 -2.07 8.55 26.92
CA THR A 262 -1.35 7.37 27.43
C THR A 262 -0.11 7.72 28.24
N GLU A 263 0.64 8.74 27.86
CA GLU A 263 1.92 9.07 28.48
C GLU A 263 1.88 10.31 29.38
N TYR A 264 1.02 11.29 29.03
CA TYR A 264 0.97 12.57 29.75
C TYR A 264 -0.30 12.78 30.56
N ASN A 265 -1.28 11.86 30.47
CA ASN A 265 -2.57 11.93 31.18
C ASN A 265 -3.31 13.27 30.96
N VAL A 266 -3.26 13.79 29.73
CA VAL A 266 -4.00 14.99 29.28
C VAL A 266 -4.79 14.67 28.01
N ASP A 267 -5.91 15.37 27.80
CA ASP A 267 -6.80 15.07 26.66
C ASP A 267 -6.35 15.68 25.34
N LEU A 268 -5.65 16.80 25.37
CA LEU A 268 -5.36 17.61 24.18
C LEU A 268 -3.94 18.18 24.21
N PRO A 269 -3.28 18.33 23.04
CA PRO A 269 -1.93 18.88 22.92
C PRO A 269 -1.72 20.26 23.58
N PRO A 270 -2.70 21.21 23.57
CA PRO A 270 -2.54 22.48 24.25
C PRO A 270 -2.29 22.38 25.76
N LEU A 271 -2.76 21.30 26.40
CA LEU A 271 -2.63 21.06 27.83
C LEU A 271 -1.28 20.48 28.25
N LEU A 272 -0.45 20.10 27.28
CA LEU A 272 0.91 19.60 27.53
C LEU A 272 1.79 20.71 28.09
N SER A 273 2.70 20.35 29.01
CA SER A 273 3.77 21.22 29.46
C SER A 273 4.70 21.60 28.30
N ARG A 274 5.45 22.69 28.44
CA ARG A 274 6.42 23.12 27.43
C ARG A 274 7.45 22.03 27.13
N ASP A 275 7.94 21.38 28.16
CA ASP A 275 8.95 20.31 28.04
C ASP A 275 8.40 19.07 27.32
N ALA A 276 7.16 18.67 27.63
CA ALA A 276 6.47 17.59 26.94
C ALA A 276 6.26 17.91 25.45
N LYS A 277 5.87 19.15 25.12
CA LYS A 277 5.77 19.59 23.72
C LYS A 277 7.11 19.51 22.98
N VAL A 278 8.21 19.91 23.62
CA VAL A 278 9.55 19.86 23.01
C VAL A 278 9.98 18.39 22.80
N LEU A 279 9.69 17.49 23.74
CA LEU A 279 9.97 16.06 23.57
C LEU A 279 9.16 15.47 22.41
N LEU A 280 7.86 15.75 22.34
CA LEU A 280 7.03 15.29 21.24
C LEU A 280 7.42 15.92 19.90
N ALA A 281 7.85 17.18 19.90
CA ALA A 281 8.37 17.84 18.69
C ALA A 281 9.61 17.11 18.14
N LYS A 282 10.51 16.64 18.99
CA LYS A 282 11.68 15.82 18.59
C LYS A 282 11.23 14.49 17.99
N VAL A 283 10.29 13.79 18.63
CA VAL A 283 9.71 12.54 18.10
C VAL A 283 9.09 12.78 16.72
N LEU A 284 8.25 13.81 16.59
CA LEU A 284 7.61 14.12 15.31
C LEU A 284 8.64 14.45 14.21
N HIS A 285 9.69 15.19 14.56
CA HIS A 285 10.71 15.58 13.59
C HIS A 285 11.60 14.42 13.16
N TYR A 286 12.17 13.68 14.12
CA TYR A 286 13.20 12.66 13.86
C TYR A 286 12.59 11.31 13.47
N ASP A 287 11.51 10.89 14.15
CA ASP A 287 10.95 9.56 13.96
C ASP A 287 9.84 9.56 12.89
N TYR A 288 9.10 10.68 12.76
CA TYR A 288 7.95 10.79 11.83
C TYR A 288 8.18 11.73 10.65
N ASN A 289 9.39 12.26 10.47
CA ASN A 289 9.77 13.17 9.38
C ASN A 289 8.84 14.39 9.22
N ALA A 290 8.19 14.83 10.30
CA ALA A 290 7.32 16.00 10.28
C ALA A 290 8.15 17.27 10.08
N ASP A 291 7.67 18.17 9.22
CA ASP A 291 8.29 19.48 9.05
C ASP A 291 7.93 20.45 10.20
N ASN A 292 8.70 21.52 10.33
CA ASN A 292 8.50 22.49 11.41
C ASN A 292 7.11 23.14 11.38
N GLN A 293 6.52 23.33 10.19
CA GLN A 293 5.18 23.91 10.05
C GLN A 293 4.10 22.94 10.53
N GLN A 294 4.23 21.64 10.21
CA GLN A 294 3.33 20.61 10.72
C GLN A 294 3.41 20.54 12.25
N ILE A 295 4.62 20.48 12.82
CA ILE A 295 4.84 20.43 14.26
C ILE A 295 4.26 21.66 14.95
N ALA A 296 4.47 22.86 14.38
CA ALA A 296 3.91 24.11 14.90
C ALA A 296 2.37 24.05 14.98
N ARG A 297 1.70 23.59 13.93
CA ARG A 297 0.24 23.47 13.88
C ARG A 297 -0.30 22.47 14.90
N ILE A 298 0.36 21.29 15.00
CA ILE A 298 -0.10 20.18 15.84
C ILE A 298 0.10 20.46 17.33
N LEU A 299 1.29 20.90 17.73
CA LEU A 299 1.65 21.12 19.13
C LEU A 299 1.37 22.55 19.61
N ARG A 300 0.98 23.45 18.70
CA ARG A 300 0.83 24.88 18.96
C ARG A 300 2.09 25.47 19.58
N LEU A 301 3.21 25.25 18.91
CA LEU A 301 4.50 25.84 19.21
C LEU A 301 4.81 26.97 18.23
N ASP A 302 5.60 27.93 18.68
CA ASP A 302 6.11 28.99 17.82
C ASP A 302 7.08 28.41 16.78
N LEU A 303 6.90 28.79 15.52
CA LEU A 303 7.74 28.32 14.42
C LEU A 303 9.21 28.75 14.60
N GLN A 304 9.47 29.95 15.14
CA GLN A 304 10.83 30.43 15.41
C GLN A 304 11.56 29.54 16.44
N VAL A 305 10.82 29.02 17.43
CA VAL A 305 11.37 28.05 18.40
C VAL A 305 11.73 26.75 17.70
N LEU A 306 10.85 26.27 16.81
CA LEU A 306 11.09 25.04 16.06
C LEU A 306 12.25 25.18 15.06
N ASP A 307 12.34 26.31 14.36
CA ASP A 307 13.45 26.59 13.44
C ASP A 307 14.81 26.69 14.17
N SER A 308 14.80 27.10 15.43
CA SER A 308 16.01 27.09 16.26
C SER A 308 16.37 25.68 16.77
N LEU A 309 15.36 24.80 17.00
CA LEU A 309 15.56 23.41 17.43
C LEU A 309 15.94 22.50 16.26
N PHE A 310 15.34 22.74 15.10
CA PHE A 310 15.48 21.95 13.87
C PHE A 310 15.74 22.89 12.68
N PRO A 311 16.98 23.39 12.53
CA PRO A 311 17.31 24.28 11.42
C PRO A 311 17.02 23.63 10.07
N PRO A 312 16.47 24.37 9.10
CA PRO A 312 16.28 23.87 7.75
C PRO A 312 17.63 23.42 7.17
N ARG A 313 17.61 22.25 6.54
CA ARG A 313 18.80 21.66 5.88
C ARG A 313 19.12 22.36 4.58
#